data_816f89c05c9bbaa88a35b787bc81eba4
#
_entry.id   816f89c05c9bbaa88a35b787bc81eba4
#
_cell.length_a   1.000
_cell.length_b   1.000
_cell.length_c   1.000
_cell.angle_alpha   90.00
_cell.angle_beta   90.00
_cell.angle_gamma   90.00
#
_symmetry.space_group_name_H-M   'P 1'
#
loop_
_entity.id
_entity.type
_entity.pdbx_description
1 polymer ?
#
loop_
_entity_poly.entity_id
_entity_poly.type
_entity_poly.pdbx_seq_one_letter_code
_entity_poly.pdbx_strand_id
1 'polypeptide(L)'
;IACNHTYNASITFDKEGNTILYKSNISWREQAQYHKKYYTNMLINYRYQDLSFLLETLKQEKFSDGSKNPFKNIINFDQVGAMGHSMGGGTTYTAMLKDKNIKAGVAFDGWFYGLLDEEALTDTKKPFLHIGQEQFLDDNIDGDINDSKDGKRNFYIYNNILKNNKESYGVPIQI
;
A
#
# COMPACT_ATOMS: atom_id res chain seq x y z
N ILE A 1 3.01 -4.57 9.46
CA ILE A 1 3.75 -3.41 9.99
C ILE A 1 2.76 -2.29 10.11
N ALA A 2 2.57 -1.77 11.31
CA ALA A 2 1.80 -0.57 11.56
C ALA A 2 2.78 0.59 11.67
N CYS A 3 2.82 1.41 10.63
CA CYS A 3 3.64 2.62 10.65
C CYS A 3 2.80 3.76 11.21
N ASN A 4 3.16 4.22 12.39
CA ASN A 4 2.45 5.26 13.09
C ASN A 4 2.96 6.64 12.66
N HIS A 5 2.41 7.13 11.55
CA HIS A 5 2.66 8.50 11.14
C HIS A 5 1.71 9.47 11.84
N THR A 6 2.22 10.65 12.22
CA THR A 6 1.44 11.71 12.88
C THR A 6 0.19 12.16 12.11
N TYR A 7 0.14 11.87 10.81
CA TYR A 7 -1.00 12.21 9.94
C TYR A 7 -2.03 11.08 9.81
N ASN A 8 -1.75 9.88 10.31
CA ASN A 8 -2.59 8.69 10.15
C ASN A 8 -2.95 7.99 11.45
N ALA A 9 -2.23 8.29 12.53
CA ALA A 9 -2.47 7.69 13.83
C ALA A 9 -2.99 8.73 14.80
N SER A 10 -4.01 8.37 15.59
CA SER A 10 -4.52 9.25 16.66
C SER A 10 -3.44 9.58 17.67
N ILE A 11 -2.53 8.65 17.91
CA ILE A 11 -1.37 8.78 18.80
C ILE A 11 -0.18 8.10 18.13
N THR A 12 0.97 8.75 18.18
CA THR A 12 2.28 8.17 17.83
C THR A 12 3.31 8.59 18.88
N PHE A 13 4.53 8.09 18.76
CA PHE A 13 5.60 8.36 19.71
C PHE A 13 6.84 8.84 18.97
N ASP A 14 7.58 9.79 19.56
CA ASP A 14 8.90 10.14 19.09
C ASP A 14 9.95 9.10 19.51
N LYS A 15 11.20 9.33 19.13
CA LYS A 15 12.32 8.44 19.47
C LYS A 15 12.65 8.40 20.97
N GLU A 16 12.23 9.40 21.71
CA GLU A 16 12.36 9.49 23.17
C GLU A 16 11.17 8.83 23.90
N GLY A 17 10.14 8.37 23.16
CA GLY A 17 8.93 7.75 23.72
C GLY A 17 7.85 8.76 24.13
N ASN A 18 7.99 10.06 23.82
CA ASN A 18 6.96 11.05 24.12
C ASN A 18 5.78 10.90 23.15
N THR A 19 4.58 11.07 23.70
CA THR A 19 3.34 11.00 22.92
C THR A 19 3.20 12.18 21.98
N ILE A 20 2.98 11.88 20.69
CA ILE A 20 2.62 12.85 19.67
C ILE A 20 1.16 12.59 19.27
N LEU A 21 0.31 13.58 19.49
CA LEU A 21 -1.09 13.52 19.08
C LEU A 21 -1.23 13.80 17.57
N TYR A 22 -2.31 13.29 16.99
CA TYR A 22 -2.68 13.54 15.61
C TYR A 22 -2.66 15.04 15.28
N LYS A 23 -1.89 15.40 14.28
CA LYS A 23 -1.79 16.77 13.77
C LYS A 23 -2.58 16.88 12.47
N SER A 24 -3.87 17.14 12.57
CA SER A 24 -4.67 17.52 11.42
C SER A 24 -4.64 19.03 11.27
N ASN A 25 -3.79 19.52 10.41
CA ASN A 25 -3.84 20.93 9.99
C ASN A 25 -4.84 21.16 8.85
N ILE A 26 -5.40 20.09 8.30
CA ILE A 26 -6.30 20.13 7.15
C ILE A 26 -7.38 19.10 7.40
N SER A 27 -8.63 19.52 7.39
CA SER A 27 -9.75 18.57 7.55
C SER A 27 -9.73 17.54 6.42
N TRP A 28 -10.09 16.32 6.72
CA TRP A 28 -10.21 15.23 5.73
C TRP A 28 -11.12 15.62 4.55
N ARG A 29 -12.13 16.49 4.80
CA ARG A 29 -13.03 17.02 3.78
C ARG A 29 -12.36 18.04 2.86
N GLU A 30 -11.51 18.89 3.38
CA GLU A 30 -10.74 19.87 2.58
C GLU A 30 -9.67 19.16 1.73
N GLN A 31 -9.03 18.13 2.27
CA GLN A 31 -8.09 17.30 1.51
C GLN A 31 -8.78 16.53 0.38
N ALA A 32 -10.01 16.04 0.63
CA ALA A 32 -10.77 15.29 -0.35
C ALA A 32 -11.22 16.14 -1.54
N GLN A 33 -11.46 17.44 -1.37
CA GLN A 33 -12.02 18.29 -2.43
C GLN A 33 -11.03 18.60 -3.57
N TYR A 34 -9.74 18.73 -3.29
CA TYR A 34 -8.81 19.26 -4.27
C TYR A 34 -7.74 18.28 -4.77
N HIS A 35 -7.30 17.28 -3.96
CA HIS A 35 -6.17 16.46 -4.33
C HIS A 35 -6.19 15.04 -3.72
N LYS A 36 -7.34 14.42 -3.55
CA LYS A 36 -7.47 13.10 -2.91
C LYS A 36 -6.53 12.05 -3.52
N LYS A 37 -6.42 12.02 -4.85
CA LYS A 37 -5.48 11.12 -5.56
C LYS A 37 -4.03 11.34 -5.11
N TYR A 38 -3.56 12.58 -5.14
CA TYR A 38 -2.15 12.89 -4.79
C TYR A 38 -1.88 12.71 -3.30
N TYR A 39 -2.85 13.05 -2.45
CA TYR A 39 -2.73 12.81 -1.02
C TYR A 39 -2.67 11.31 -0.71
N THR A 40 -3.53 10.51 -1.32
CA THR A 40 -3.51 9.05 -1.16
C THR A 40 -2.22 8.45 -1.72
N ASN A 41 -1.75 8.94 -2.85
CA ASN A 41 -0.44 8.54 -3.41
C ASN A 41 0.70 8.84 -2.45
N MET A 42 0.70 10.03 -1.83
CA MET A 42 1.70 10.40 -0.82
C MET A 42 1.68 9.42 0.38
N LEU A 43 0.50 9.07 0.89
CA LEU A 43 0.36 8.10 1.99
C LEU A 43 0.84 6.70 1.61
N ILE A 44 0.53 6.24 0.41
CA ILE A 44 1.01 4.97 -0.15
C ILE A 44 2.55 4.99 -0.21
N ASN A 45 3.14 6.08 -0.69
CA ASN A 45 4.59 6.19 -0.81
C ASN A 45 5.29 6.25 0.57
N TYR A 46 4.71 6.92 1.57
CA TYR A 46 5.25 6.87 2.94
C TYR A 46 5.28 5.44 3.49
N ARG A 47 4.18 4.70 3.34
CA ARG A 47 4.12 3.30 3.78
C ARG A 47 5.10 2.40 3.01
N TYR A 48 5.28 2.66 1.73
CA TYR A 48 6.32 1.98 0.95
C TYR A 48 7.72 2.26 1.49
N GLN A 49 8.02 3.52 1.81
CA GLN A 49 9.32 3.89 2.38
C GLN A 49 9.57 3.21 3.73
N ASP A 50 8.55 3.11 4.59
CA ASP A 50 8.63 2.38 5.84
C ASP A 50 8.93 0.88 5.62
N LEU A 51 8.25 0.27 4.64
CA LEU A 51 8.49 -1.12 4.28
C LEU A 51 9.93 -1.33 3.78
N SER A 52 10.39 -0.46 2.89
CA SER A 52 11.75 -0.49 2.36
C SER A 52 12.79 -0.28 3.47
N PHE A 53 12.57 0.70 4.35
CA PHE A 53 13.43 0.95 5.52
C PHE A 53 13.50 -0.27 6.44
N LEU A 54 12.35 -0.91 6.73
CA LEU A 54 12.34 -2.13 7.54
C LEU A 54 13.18 -3.24 6.90
N LEU A 55 13.00 -3.50 5.60
CA LEU A 55 13.76 -4.54 4.90
C LEU A 55 15.26 -4.26 4.95
N GLU A 56 15.67 -3.02 4.74
CA GLU A 56 17.09 -2.65 4.83
C GLU A 56 17.62 -2.76 6.28
N THR A 57 16.80 -2.42 7.28
CA THR A 57 17.16 -2.59 8.69
C THR A 57 17.34 -4.07 9.06
N LEU A 58 16.45 -4.94 8.58
CA LEU A 58 16.52 -6.38 8.84
C LEU A 58 17.73 -7.07 8.16
N LYS A 59 18.32 -6.43 7.16
CA LYS A 59 19.58 -6.91 6.53
C LYS A 59 20.83 -6.57 7.33
N GLN A 60 20.76 -5.62 8.28
CA GLN A 60 21.92 -5.20 9.05
C GLN A 60 22.33 -6.27 10.08
N GLU A 61 23.62 -6.31 10.44
CA GLU A 61 24.11 -7.18 11.53
C GLU A 61 23.63 -6.76 12.91
N LYS A 62 23.45 -5.46 13.08
CA LYS A 62 23.01 -4.84 14.33
C LYS A 62 21.94 -3.78 14.05
N PHE A 63 21.07 -3.59 15.01
CA PHE A 63 20.14 -2.47 15.04
C PHE A 63 20.85 -1.16 15.43
N SER A 64 20.16 -0.03 15.31
CA SER A 64 20.70 1.30 15.60
C SER A 64 21.11 1.49 17.06
N ASP A 65 20.51 0.72 17.98
CA ASP A 65 20.86 0.70 19.42
C ASP A 65 22.10 -0.16 19.73
N GLY A 66 22.72 -0.76 18.71
CA GLY A 66 23.87 -1.64 18.84
C GLY A 66 23.55 -3.09 19.15
N SER A 67 22.28 -3.44 19.43
CA SER A 67 21.85 -4.82 19.67
C SER A 67 22.02 -5.69 18.42
N LYS A 68 22.32 -6.98 18.61
CA LYS A 68 22.44 -7.94 17.51
C LYS A 68 21.09 -8.18 16.87
N ASN A 69 21.02 -8.12 15.54
CA ASN A 69 19.83 -8.45 14.79
C ASN A 69 19.60 -9.98 14.76
N PRO A 70 18.57 -10.51 15.45
CA PRO A 70 18.31 -11.95 15.48
C PRO A 70 17.75 -12.48 14.14
N PHE A 71 17.25 -11.61 13.27
CA PHE A 71 16.57 -11.99 12.02
C PHE A 71 17.51 -12.12 10.82
N LYS A 72 18.70 -11.55 10.88
CA LYS A 72 19.67 -11.48 9.77
C LYS A 72 19.88 -12.82 9.07
N ASN A 73 20.05 -13.90 9.84
CA ASN A 73 20.38 -15.22 9.33
C ASN A 73 19.14 -16.15 9.19
N ILE A 74 17.94 -15.63 9.46
CA ILE A 74 16.70 -16.41 9.41
C ILE A 74 15.88 -16.05 8.17
N ILE A 75 15.94 -14.77 7.75
CA ILE A 75 15.14 -14.25 6.63
C ILE A 75 15.88 -14.51 5.32
N ASN A 76 15.17 -15.13 4.37
CA ASN A 76 15.63 -15.22 2.99
C ASN A 76 15.21 -13.93 2.22
N PHE A 77 16.11 -12.97 2.14
CA PHE A 77 15.86 -11.69 1.47
C PHE A 77 15.74 -11.77 -0.05
N ASP A 78 16.07 -12.91 -0.65
CA ASP A 78 15.89 -13.14 -2.09
C ASP A 78 14.46 -13.59 -2.44
N GLN A 79 13.65 -13.91 -1.43
CA GLN A 79 12.28 -14.43 -1.58
C GLN A 79 11.27 -13.66 -0.70
N VAL A 80 11.33 -12.35 -0.73
CA VAL A 80 10.41 -11.50 0.04
C VAL A 80 9.15 -11.21 -0.76
N GLY A 81 7.99 -11.51 -0.18
CA GLY A 81 6.68 -11.05 -0.66
C GLY A 81 6.15 -9.91 0.19
N ALA A 82 5.26 -9.10 -0.39
CA ALA A 82 4.50 -8.08 0.33
C ALA A 82 3.01 -8.41 0.30
N MET A 83 2.29 -8.07 1.36
CA MET A 83 0.83 -8.20 1.42
C MET A 83 0.22 -7.01 2.14
N GLY A 84 -1.00 -6.64 1.74
CA GLY A 84 -1.69 -5.53 2.37
C GLY A 84 -3.18 -5.51 2.13
N HIS A 85 -3.92 -4.93 3.07
CA HIS A 85 -5.36 -4.72 3.00
C HIS A 85 -5.68 -3.26 2.69
N SER A 86 -6.72 -3.01 1.91
CA SER A 86 -7.21 -1.66 1.57
C SER A 86 -6.07 -0.81 0.96
N MET A 87 -5.75 0.35 1.52
CA MET A 87 -4.61 1.19 1.08
C MET A 87 -3.27 0.43 1.14
N GLY A 88 -3.15 -0.58 2.03
CA GLY A 88 -2.00 -1.48 2.06
C GLY A 88 -1.85 -2.32 0.78
N GLY A 89 -2.94 -2.61 0.08
CA GLY A 89 -2.89 -3.23 -1.26
C GLY A 89 -2.22 -2.32 -2.29
N GLY A 90 -2.57 -1.04 -2.31
CA GLY A 90 -1.88 -0.03 -3.14
C GLY A 90 -0.41 0.11 -2.76
N THR A 91 -0.10 0.11 -1.47
CA THR A 91 1.30 0.11 -0.97
C THR A 91 2.07 -1.12 -1.44
N THR A 92 1.44 -2.31 -1.40
CA THR A 92 2.03 -3.56 -1.89
C THR A 92 2.39 -3.46 -3.36
N TYR A 93 1.47 -2.97 -4.19
CA TYR A 93 1.74 -2.81 -5.62
C TYR A 93 2.85 -1.79 -5.88
N THR A 94 2.85 -0.65 -5.18
CA THR A 94 3.95 0.33 -5.24
C THR A 94 5.28 -0.28 -4.83
N ALA A 95 5.31 -1.10 -3.78
CA ALA A 95 6.52 -1.80 -3.36
C ALA A 95 7.02 -2.78 -4.43
N MET A 96 6.13 -3.50 -5.11
CA MET A 96 6.49 -4.37 -6.22
C MET A 96 7.11 -3.59 -7.38
N LEU A 97 6.61 -2.39 -7.69
CA LEU A 97 7.16 -1.54 -8.74
C LEU A 97 8.55 -0.99 -8.38
N LYS A 98 8.72 -0.52 -7.16
CA LYS A 98 9.86 0.32 -6.76
C LYS A 98 10.98 -0.45 -6.05
N ASP A 99 10.68 -1.60 -5.42
CA ASP A 99 11.66 -2.37 -4.66
C ASP A 99 11.97 -3.72 -5.32
N LYS A 100 13.20 -3.87 -5.77
CA LYS A 100 13.68 -5.12 -6.38
C LYS A 100 13.70 -6.32 -5.41
N ASN A 101 13.71 -6.06 -4.10
CA ASN A 101 13.69 -7.12 -3.10
C ASN A 101 12.30 -7.76 -2.98
N ILE A 102 11.22 -7.03 -3.29
CA ILE A 102 9.86 -7.56 -3.31
C ILE A 102 9.67 -8.39 -4.59
N LYS A 103 9.38 -9.67 -4.45
CA LYS A 103 9.28 -10.64 -5.55
C LYS A 103 7.85 -11.00 -5.93
N ALA A 104 6.90 -10.83 -5.02
CA ALA A 104 5.49 -11.08 -5.24
C ALA A 104 4.63 -10.18 -4.35
N GLY A 105 3.36 -10.02 -4.67
CA GLY A 105 2.43 -9.24 -3.86
C GLY A 105 1.04 -9.85 -3.75
N VAL A 106 0.40 -9.61 -2.60
CA VAL A 106 -1.01 -9.94 -2.38
C VAL A 106 -1.73 -8.73 -1.84
N ALA A 107 -2.87 -8.38 -2.45
CA ALA A 107 -3.75 -7.35 -1.95
C ALA A 107 -5.11 -7.95 -1.54
N PHE A 108 -5.56 -7.60 -0.34
CA PHE A 108 -6.90 -7.90 0.15
C PHE A 108 -7.72 -6.61 0.09
N ASP A 109 -8.84 -6.64 -0.63
CA ASP A 109 -9.69 -5.46 -0.87
C ASP A 109 -8.87 -4.21 -1.20
N GLY A 110 -7.96 -4.35 -2.18
CA GLY A 110 -6.95 -3.34 -2.46
C GLY A 110 -7.53 -2.00 -2.85
N TRP A 111 -7.15 -0.93 -2.12
CA TRP A 111 -7.45 0.43 -2.49
C TRP A 111 -6.33 1.01 -3.33
N PHE A 112 -6.51 0.98 -4.64
CA PHE A 112 -5.52 1.41 -5.64
C PHE A 112 -5.74 2.86 -6.10
N TYR A 113 -6.75 3.54 -5.58
CA TYR A 113 -7.15 4.88 -5.98
C TYR A 113 -5.99 5.89 -6.04
N GLY A 114 -5.06 5.79 -5.12
CA GLY A 114 -3.90 6.69 -5.01
C GLY A 114 -2.74 6.34 -5.94
N LEU A 115 -2.77 5.22 -6.66
CA LEU A 115 -1.75 4.94 -7.66
C LEU A 115 -1.85 5.94 -8.82
N LEU A 116 -0.71 6.33 -9.35
CA LEU A 116 -0.65 7.13 -10.57
C LEU A 116 -0.99 6.26 -11.78
N ASP A 117 -1.47 6.88 -12.85
CA ASP A 117 -1.90 6.13 -14.03
C ASP A 117 -0.72 5.39 -14.67
N GLU A 118 0.45 6.00 -14.69
CA GLU A 118 1.69 5.38 -15.13
C GLU A 118 2.12 4.18 -14.27
N GLU A 119 1.86 4.22 -12.96
CA GLU A 119 2.14 3.10 -12.05
C GLU A 119 1.22 1.91 -12.39
N ALA A 120 -0.07 2.17 -12.65
CA ALA A 120 -1.04 1.14 -13.02
C ALA A 120 -0.77 0.52 -14.41
N LEU A 121 -0.15 1.28 -15.31
CA LEU A 121 0.19 0.82 -16.66
C LEU A 121 1.53 0.07 -16.72
N THR A 122 2.30 0.08 -15.64
CA THR A 122 3.62 -0.55 -15.59
C THR A 122 3.52 -2.02 -15.22
N ASP A 123 4.06 -2.90 -16.08
CA ASP A 123 4.20 -4.33 -15.77
C ASP A 123 5.32 -4.52 -14.72
N THR A 124 4.96 -5.00 -13.55
CA THR A 124 5.92 -5.28 -12.47
C THR A 124 6.83 -6.46 -12.80
N LYS A 125 6.43 -7.33 -13.73
CA LYS A 125 7.05 -8.63 -14.03
C LYS A 125 7.19 -9.51 -12.79
N LYS A 126 6.26 -9.39 -11.86
CA LYS A 126 6.22 -10.11 -10.58
C LYS A 126 4.80 -10.59 -10.32
N PRO A 127 4.62 -11.79 -9.76
CA PRO A 127 3.30 -12.29 -9.43
C PRO A 127 2.54 -11.35 -8.49
N PHE A 128 1.31 -11.04 -8.86
CA PHE A 128 0.41 -10.23 -8.05
C PHE A 128 -0.97 -10.89 -7.96
N LEU A 129 -1.46 -11.08 -6.74
CA LEU A 129 -2.79 -11.61 -6.47
C LEU A 129 -3.63 -10.54 -5.76
N HIS A 130 -4.78 -10.22 -6.33
CA HIS A 130 -5.80 -9.42 -5.65
C HIS A 130 -6.98 -10.31 -5.26
N ILE A 131 -7.34 -10.29 -4.00
CA ILE A 131 -8.53 -10.95 -3.45
C ILE A 131 -9.42 -9.85 -2.90
N GLY A 132 -10.62 -9.68 -3.45
CA GLY A 132 -11.47 -8.55 -3.08
C GLY A 132 -12.95 -8.83 -3.24
N GLN A 133 -13.77 -7.96 -2.68
CA GLN A 133 -15.22 -8.03 -2.82
C GLN A 133 -15.60 -7.81 -4.27
N GLU A 134 -16.58 -8.58 -4.77
CA GLU A 134 -17.07 -8.51 -6.15
C GLU A 134 -17.47 -7.09 -6.56
N GLN A 135 -18.11 -6.36 -5.66
CA GLN A 135 -18.51 -4.98 -5.87
C GLN A 135 -17.33 -4.01 -6.22
N PHE A 136 -16.10 -4.33 -5.85
CA PHE A 136 -14.92 -3.53 -6.20
C PHE A 136 -14.27 -3.98 -7.49
N LEU A 137 -14.77 -5.07 -8.10
CA LEU A 137 -14.26 -5.70 -9.30
C LEU A 137 -15.20 -5.54 -10.50
N ASP A 138 -16.38 -4.94 -10.30
CA ASP A 138 -17.39 -4.71 -11.34
C ASP A 138 -17.49 -3.23 -11.68
N ASP A 139 -17.54 -2.89 -12.97
CA ASP A 139 -17.75 -1.52 -13.47
C ASP A 139 -19.22 -1.08 -13.40
N ASN A 140 -20.15 -2.02 -13.22
CA ASN A 140 -21.57 -1.78 -13.11
C ASN A 140 -22.03 -1.39 -11.70
N ILE A 141 -21.13 -1.03 -10.81
CA ILE A 141 -21.48 -0.55 -9.48
C ILE A 141 -22.18 0.81 -9.61
N ASP A 142 -23.47 0.78 -9.88
CA ASP A 142 -24.43 1.83 -9.55
C ASP A 142 -24.76 1.81 -8.04
N GLY A 143 -23.85 1.24 -7.28
CA GLY A 143 -23.96 1.19 -5.84
C GLY A 143 -23.75 2.58 -5.27
N ASP A 144 -24.70 2.97 -4.45
CA ASP A 144 -24.75 4.10 -3.54
C ASP A 144 -23.61 4.07 -2.50
N ILE A 145 -22.42 3.70 -2.95
CA ILE A 145 -21.18 4.03 -2.28
C ILE A 145 -21.00 5.50 -2.58
N ASN A 146 -21.27 6.33 -1.62
CA ASN A 146 -21.29 7.78 -1.60
C ASN A 146 -20.07 8.49 -2.20
N ASP A 147 -19.39 7.86 -3.12
CA ASP A 147 -18.34 8.43 -3.93
C ASP A 147 -18.11 7.59 -5.21
N SER A 148 -19.09 7.62 -6.09
CA SER A 148 -19.07 6.97 -7.41
C SER A 148 -17.77 7.25 -8.20
N LYS A 149 -17.11 8.38 -7.94
CA LYS A 149 -15.86 8.76 -8.57
C LYS A 149 -14.65 7.96 -8.04
N ASP A 150 -14.61 7.67 -6.76
CA ASP A 150 -13.51 6.93 -6.13
C ASP A 150 -13.55 5.44 -6.47
N GLY A 151 -14.74 4.86 -6.44
CA GLY A 151 -14.96 3.47 -6.86
C GLY A 151 -14.57 3.25 -8.32
N LYS A 152 -15.08 4.12 -9.21
CA LYS A 152 -14.74 4.09 -10.65
C LYS A 152 -13.24 4.23 -10.90
N ARG A 153 -12.56 5.12 -10.17
CA ARG A 153 -11.12 5.25 -10.29
C ARG A 153 -10.39 4.01 -9.76
N ASN A 154 -10.79 3.48 -8.60
CA ASN A 154 -10.18 2.27 -8.06
C ASN A 154 -10.30 1.11 -9.04
N PHE A 155 -11.48 0.90 -9.61
CA PHE A 155 -11.75 -0.09 -10.64
C PHE A 155 -10.90 0.14 -11.91
N TYR A 156 -10.81 1.38 -12.40
CA TYR A 156 -9.98 1.73 -13.55
C TYR A 156 -8.51 1.36 -13.32
N ILE A 157 -7.95 1.73 -12.17
CA ILE A 157 -6.56 1.41 -11.81
C ILE A 157 -6.37 -0.10 -11.70
N TYR A 158 -7.27 -0.79 -11.01
CA TYR A 158 -7.24 -2.24 -10.85
C TYR A 158 -7.24 -2.99 -12.19
N ASN A 159 -8.14 -2.62 -13.11
CA ASN A 159 -8.20 -3.22 -14.43
C ASN A 159 -6.92 -2.98 -15.25
N ASN A 160 -6.32 -1.80 -15.13
CA ASN A 160 -5.04 -1.54 -15.78
C ASN A 160 -3.92 -2.39 -15.21
N ILE A 161 -3.89 -2.61 -13.88
CA ILE A 161 -2.95 -3.52 -13.23
C ILE A 161 -3.10 -4.93 -13.81
N LEU A 162 -4.32 -5.48 -13.84
CA LEU A 162 -4.57 -6.82 -14.36
C LEU A 162 -4.23 -6.95 -15.85
N LYS A 163 -4.55 -5.93 -16.63
CA LYS A 163 -4.32 -5.93 -18.08
C LYS A 163 -2.84 -5.83 -18.45
N ASN A 164 -2.07 -5.04 -17.72
CA ASN A 164 -0.70 -4.69 -18.08
C ASN A 164 0.35 -5.54 -17.33
N ASN A 165 0.02 -6.07 -16.17
CA ASN A 165 0.89 -7.01 -15.46
C ASN A 165 0.47 -8.46 -15.78
N LYS A 166 1.27 -9.15 -16.59
CA LYS A 166 0.97 -10.50 -17.11
C LYS A 166 0.84 -11.58 -16.05
N GLU A 167 1.42 -11.38 -14.89
CA GLU A 167 1.38 -12.31 -13.76
C GLU A 167 0.43 -11.82 -12.65
N SER A 168 -0.60 -11.04 -13.03
CA SER A 168 -1.61 -10.56 -12.10
C SER A 168 -2.90 -11.36 -12.19
N TYR A 169 -3.47 -11.65 -11.04
CA TYR A 169 -4.71 -12.41 -10.89
C TYR A 169 -5.67 -11.69 -9.95
N GLY A 170 -6.95 -11.67 -10.30
CA GLY A 170 -8.03 -11.16 -9.46
C GLY A 170 -8.99 -12.27 -9.07
N VAL A 171 -9.30 -12.39 -7.80
CA VAL A 171 -10.26 -13.37 -7.26
C VAL A 171 -11.38 -12.62 -6.55
N PRO A 172 -12.61 -12.60 -7.11
CA PRO A 172 -13.77 -12.02 -6.43
C PRO A 172 -14.21 -12.92 -5.28
N ILE A 173 -14.59 -12.33 -4.16
CA ILE A 173 -15.26 -13.02 -3.06
C ILE A 173 -16.68 -12.46 -2.97
N GLN A 174 -17.66 -13.34 -3.08
CA GLN A 174 -19.06 -13.03 -2.75
C GLN A 174 -19.22 -13.12 -1.23
N ILE A 175 -19.71 -12.05 -0.63
CA ILE A 175 -20.04 -11.97 0.79
C ILE A 175 -21.55 -11.83 0.93
#